data_e775a4158c69ceef8f64bdc4b0de6350
#
_entry.id   e775a4158c69ceef8f64bdc4b0de6350
#
_cell.length_a   1.000
_cell.length_b   1.000
_cell.length_c   1.000
_cell.angle_alpha   90.00
_cell.angle_beta   90.00
_cell.angle_gamma   90.00
#
_symmetry.space_group_name_H-M   'P 1'
#
loop_
_entity.id
_entity.type
_entity.pdbx_description
1 polymer ?
#
loop_
_entity_poly.entity_id
_entity_poly.type
_entity_poly.pdbx_seq_one_letter_code
_entity_poly.pdbx_strand_id
1 'polypeptide(L)'
;GKTTLFNSIVGYHPIDSGSIHFDNREISQLKVQKIARLGILRTFQQTRIYSKMNCVKNMLISAAHHNTKWVDMFTEYPQELSERAEHLLEFVGLYSKRFLISGDLSFGQQKLLEFAMALMNEPKVLLLDEPTAGINPTLINGLIDRLKRANHEFGITLFVIEHNMRVVMNLAD
;
A
#
# COMPACT_ATOMS: atom_id res chain seq x y z
N GLY A 1 -20.71 -3.28 -5.54
CA GLY A 1 -20.32 -2.21 -6.41
C GLY A 1 -18.80 -2.00 -6.51
N LYS A 2 -18.28 -0.85 -6.03
CA LYS A 2 -16.88 -0.43 -6.23
C LYS A 2 -15.86 -1.38 -5.56
N THR A 3 -16.10 -1.76 -4.31
CA THR A 3 -15.27 -2.72 -3.56
C THR A 3 -15.27 -4.11 -4.21
N THR A 4 -16.40 -4.51 -4.83
CA THR A 4 -16.50 -5.78 -5.58
C THR A 4 -15.57 -5.75 -6.79
N LEU A 5 -15.51 -4.63 -7.53
CA LEU A 5 -14.59 -4.45 -8.65
C LEU A 5 -13.13 -4.61 -8.21
N PHE A 6 -12.73 -3.96 -7.10
CA PHE A 6 -11.39 -4.11 -6.54
C PHE A 6 -11.10 -5.56 -6.17
N ASN A 7 -12.06 -6.24 -5.52
CA ASN A 7 -11.93 -7.65 -5.17
C ASN A 7 -11.71 -8.54 -6.41
N SER A 8 -12.41 -8.27 -7.51
CA SER A 8 -12.24 -9.03 -8.75
C SER A 8 -10.90 -8.75 -9.40
N ILE A 9 -10.43 -7.49 -9.43
CA ILE A 9 -9.12 -7.13 -9.99
C ILE A 9 -7.97 -7.85 -9.26
N VAL A 10 -8.03 -7.92 -7.92
CA VAL A 10 -6.98 -8.59 -7.14
C VAL A 10 -7.19 -10.09 -6.93
N GLY A 11 -8.24 -10.68 -7.54
CA GLY A 11 -8.47 -12.13 -7.52
C GLY A 11 -9.09 -12.67 -6.23
N TYR A 12 -9.71 -11.81 -5.39
CA TYR A 12 -10.49 -12.25 -4.23
C TYR A 12 -11.86 -12.82 -4.63
N HIS A 13 -12.44 -12.31 -5.71
CA HIS A 13 -13.71 -12.78 -6.26
C HIS A 13 -13.55 -13.11 -7.75
N PRO A 14 -14.13 -14.22 -8.22
CA PRO A 14 -14.18 -14.50 -9.64
C PRO A 14 -15.04 -13.44 -10.34
N ILE A 15 -14.84 -13.28 -11.63
CA ILE A 15 -15.72 -12.52 -12.51
C ILE A 15 -16.75 -13.46 -13.14
N ASP A 16 -17.97 -12.98 -13.35
CA ASP A 16 -19.05 -13.77 -13.95
C ASP A 16 -18.86 -13.91 -15.47
N SER A 17 -18.32 -12.85 -16.12
CA SER A 17 -18.07 -12.81 -17.56
C SER A 17 -17.05 -11.72 -17.91
N GLY A 18 -16.50 -11.80 -19.12
CA GLY A 18 -15.46 -10.87 -19.59
C GLY A 18 -14.05 -11.28 -19.20
N SER A 19 -13.11 -10.35 -19.30
CA SER A 19 -11.71 -10.58 -18.96
C SER A 19 -11.06 -9.33 -18.37
N ILE A 20 -10.08 -9.53 -17.50
CA ILE A 20 -9.24 -8.49 -16.93
C ILE A 20 -7.83 -8.69 -17.47
N HIS A 21 -7.23 -7.63 -18.03
CA HIS A 21 -5.89 -7.66 -18.57
C HIS A 21 -4.98 -6.66 -17.86
N PHE A 22 -3.74 -7.06 -17.63
CA PHE A 22 -2.69 -6.23 -17.10
C PHE A 22 -1.38 -6.49 -17.85
N ASP A 23 -0.72 -5.47 -18.37
CA ASP A 23 0.50 -5.59 -19.21
C ASP A 23 0.33 -6.66 -20.33
N ASN A 24 -0.77 -6.58 -21.09
CA ASN A 24 -1.14 -7.53 -22.17
C ASN A 24 -1.33 -8.99 -21.70
N ARG A 25 -1.40 -9.24 -20.43
CA ARG A 25 -1.64 -10.56 -19.85
C ARG A 25 -3.02 -10.63 -19.21
N GLU A 26 -3.78 -11.68 -19.52
CA GLU A 26 -5.02 -11.95 -18.81
C GLU A 26 -4.75 -12.41 -17.38
N ILE A 27 -5.43 -11.74 -16.42
CA ILE A 27 -5.29 -12.01 -14.98
C ILE A 27 -6.59 -12.49 -14.32
N SER A 28 -7.68 -12.61 -15.07
CA SER A 28 -9.05 -12.92 -14.59
C SER A 28 -9.12 -14.18 -13.71
N GLN A 29 -8.29 -15.18 -13.99
CA GLN A 29 -8.28 -16.49 -13.31
C GLN A 29 -7.06 -16.66 -12.40
N LEU A 30 -6.26 -15.61 -12.20
CA LEU A 30 -5.06 -15.71 -11.37
C LEU A 30 -5.42 -15.58 -9.89
N LYS A 31 -4.71 -16.35 -9.07
CA LYS A 31 -4.81 -16.23 -7.60
C LYS A 31 -4.16 -14.92 -7.12
N VAL A 32 -4.66 -14.40 -6.00
CA VAL A 32 -4.19 -13.15 -5.35
C VAL A 32 -2.66 -13.04 -5.31
N GLN A 33 -1.96 -14.12 -4.90
CA GLN A 33 -0.50 -14.11 -4.81
C GLN A 33 0.20 -13.92 -6.17
N LYS A 34 -0.39 -14.47 -7.25
CA LYS A 34 0.15 -14.29 -8.61
C LYS A 34 -0.07 -12.85 -9.11
N ILE A 35 -1.25 -12.28 -8.82
CA ILE A 35 -1.57 -10.89 -9.18
C ILE A 35 -0.67 -9.93 -8.41
N ALA A 36 -0.46 -10.15 -7.12
CA ALA A 36 0.46 -9.35 -6.30
C ALA A 36 1.90 -9.37 -6.85
N ARG A 37 2.39 -10.55 -7.29
CA ARG A 37 3.72 -10.68 -7.91
C ARG A 37 3.85 -9.98 -9.27
N LEU A 38 2.75 -9.69 -9.94
CA LEU A 38 2.75 -8.86 -11.15
C LEU A 38 2.85 -7.36 -10.84
N GLY A 39 2.75 -6.99 -9.57
CA GLY A 39 2.83 -5.62 -9.10
C GLY A 39 1.47 -4.95 -8.88
N ILE A 40 0.37 -5.69 -8.81
CA ILE A 40 -0.95 -5.14 -8.48
C ILE A 40 -1.21 -5.39 -7.00
N LEU A 41 -1.19 -4.33 -6.20
CA LEU A 41 -1.45 -4.39 -4.77
C LEU A 41 -2.71 -3.60 -4.41
N ARG A 42 -3.33 -3.96 -3.30
CA ARG A 42 -4.48 -3.27 -2.74
C ARG A 42 -4.28 -2.98 -1.28
N THR A 43 -4.57 -1.75 -0.85
CA THR A 43 -4.77 -1.43 0.56
C THR A 43 -6.21 -1.76 0.97
N PHE A 44 -6.43 -2.01 2.27
CA PHE A 44 -7.75 -2.34 2.80
C PHE A 44 -8.36 -1.11 3.50
N GLN A 45 -9.69 -1.07 3.62
CA GLN A 45 -10.41 -0.03 4.38
C GLN A 45 -9.95 0.03 5.85
N GLN A 46 -9.65 -1.14 6.45
CA GLN A 46 -9.09 -1.20 7.81
C GLN A 46 -7.57 -1.28 7.73
N THR A 47 -6.90 -0.42 8.47
CA THR A 47 -5.44 -0.38 8.56
C THR A 47 -4.89 -1.72 9.06
N ARG A 48 -4.02 -2.34 8.27
CA ARG A 48 -3.40 -3.64 8.59
C ARG A 48 -1.94 -3.45 8.98
N ILE A 49 -1.74 -2.84 10.13
CA ILE A 49 -0.42 -2.73 10.76
C ILE A 49 -0.29 -3.73 11.92
N TYR A 50 0.92 -4.14 12.20
CA TYR A 50 1.26 -4.92 13.39
C TYR A 50 1.42 -3.95 14.57
N SER A 51 0.32 -3.65 15.24
CA SER A 51 0.23 -2.58 16.25
C SER A 51 1.21 -2.71 17.43
N LYS A 52 1.69 -3.92 17.73
CA LYS A 52 2.67 -4.19 18.79
C LYS A 52 4.12 -4.09 18.32
N MET A 53 4.37 -3.79 17.06
CA MET A 53 5.69 -3.62 16.47
C MET A 53 5.96 -2.16 16.15
N ASN A 54 7.24 -1.76 16.08
CA ASN A 54 7.60 -0.43 15.63
C ASN A 54 7.42 -0.27 14.10
N CYS A 55 7.52 0.97 13.62
CA CYS A 55 7.28 1.27 12.21
C CYS A 55 8.28 0.52 11.29
N VAL A 56 9.58 0.51 11.62
CA VAL A 56 10.59 -0.19 10.81
C VAL A 56 10.27 -1.68 10.70
N LYS A 57 9.92 -2.35 11.80
CA LYS A 57 9.55 -3.77 11.76
C LYS A 57 8.33 -4.02 10.90
N ASN A 58 7.32 -3.15 10.95
CA ASN A 58 6.16 -3.22 10.05
C ASN A 58 6.59 -3.16 8.58
N MET A 59 7.49 -2.23 8.23
CA MET A 59 8.02 -2.11 6.88
C MET A 59 8.73 -3.39 6.42
N LEU A 60 9.67 -3.88 7.22
CA LEU A 60 10.48 -5.05 6.88
C LEU A 60 9.65 -6.32 6.71
N ILE A 61 8.66 -6.55 7.59
CA ILE A 61 7.76 -7.70 7.47
C ILE A 61 6.91 -7.59 6.20
N SER A 62 6.47 -6.40 5.81
CA SER A 62 5.67 -6.23 4.59
C SER A 62 6.44 -6.59 3.32
N ALA A 63 7.75 -6.40 3.29
CA ALA A 63 8.61 -6.74 2.16
C ALA A 63 8.94 -8.24 2.06
N ALA A 64 8.85 -8.98 3.16
CA ALA A 64 9.27 -10.39 3.24
C ALA A 64 8.43 -11.35 2.38
N HIS A 65 7.27 -10.90 1.85
CA HIS A 65 6.39 -11.78 1.07
C HIS A 65 6.87 -12.07 -0.36
N HIS A 66 7.88 -11.36 -0.89
CA HIS A 66 8.25 -11.51 -2.31
C HIS A 66 9.39 -12.49 -2.58
N ASN A 67 10.29 -12.80 -1.63
CA ASN A 67 11.49 -13.56 -1.97
C ASN A 67 12.03 -14.51 -0.89
N THR A 68 11.31 -14.80 0.16
CA THR A 68 11.87 -15.62 1.24
C THR A 68 11.34 -17.06 1.24
N LYS A 69 12.19 -17.99 0.83
CA LYS A 69 12.37 -19.23 1.62
C LYS A 69 12.48 -18.76 3.07
N TRP A 70 11.66 -19.27 3.97
CA TRP A 70 11.64 -19.02 5.42
C TRP A 70 12.99 -18.50 5.91
N VAL A 71 13.20 -17.19 5.86
CA VAL A 71 14.36 -16.57 6.49
C VAL A 71 14.07 -16.65 7.96
N ASP A 72 14.95 -17.32 8.67
CA ASP A 72 14.92 -17.45 10.11
C ASP A 72 14.60 -16.08 10.73
N MET A 73 13.58 -16.04 11.59
CA MET A 73 13.16 -14.84 12.33
C MET A 73 14.30 -14.23 13.18
N PHE A 74 15.48 -14.81 13.12
CA PHE A 74 16.71 -14.48 13.88
C PHE A 74 17.85 -13.94 13.00
N THR A 75 17.69 -13.87 11.67
CA THR A 75 18.70 -13.27 10.79
C THR A 75 18.45 -11.78 10.63
N GLU A 76 19.51 -10.98 10.62
CA GLU A 76 19.43 -9.56 10.29
C GLU A 76 18.86 -9.38 8.87
N TYR A 77 17.93 -8.43 8.73
CA TYR A 77 17.40 -8.09 7.43
C TYR A 77 18.51 -7.54 6.53
N PRO A 78 18.48 -7.81 5.21
CA PRO A 78 19.42 -7.22 4.27
C PRO A 78 19.47 -5.70 4.44
N GLN A 79 20.67 -5.13 4.40
CA GLN A 79 20.89 -3.69 4.59
C GLN A 79 20.06 -2.87 3.61
N GLU A 80 20.00 -3.27 2.34
CA GLU A 80 19.19 -2.62 1.30
C GLU A 80 17.71 -2.49 1.67
N LEU A 81 17.17 -3.53 2.32
CA LEU A 81 15.77 -3.54 2.77
C LEU A 81 15.55 -2.56 3.92
N SER A 82 16.52 -2.46 4.82
CA SER A 82 16.48 -1.52 5.95
C SER A 82 16.60 -0.07 5.48
N GLU A 83 17.52 0.21 4.57
CA GLU A 83 17.70 1.53 3.95
C GLU A 83 16.43 1.96 3.18
N ARG A 84 15.84 1.03 2.41
CA ARG A 84 14.59 1.27 1.71
C ARG A 84 13.44 1.56 2.69
N ALA A 85 13.33 0.81 3.78
CA ALA A 85 12.31 1.05 4.79
C ALA A 85 12.45 2.45 5.41
N GLU A 86 13.66 2.87 5.75
CA GLU A 86 13.92 4.21 6.29
C GLU A 86 13.62 5.31 5.27
N HIS A 87 14.02 5.15 4.02
CA HIS A 87 13.72 6.09 2.93
C HIS A 87 12.20 6.26 2.73
N LEU A 88 11.44 5.16 2.71
CA LEU A 88 9.99 5.22 2.56
C LEU A 88 9.29 5.80 3.81
N LEU A 89 9.83 5.57 5.01
CA LEU A 89 9.34 6.23 6.23
C LEU A 89 9.61 7.75 6.19
N GLU A 90 10.73 8.17 5.64
CA GLU A 90 11.04 9.58 5.40
C GLU A 90 10.08 10.18 4.37
N PHE A 91 9.87 9.50 3.24
CA PHE A 91 8.93 9.89 2.19
C PHE A 91 7.51 10.17 2.73
N VAL A 92 7.00 9.31 3.63
CA VAL A 92 5.69 9.52 4.24
C VAL A 92 5.72 10.44 5.48
N GLY A 93 6.90 10.92 5.90
CA GLY A 93 7.05 11.83 7.05
C GLY A 93 6.97 11.14 8.41
N LEU A 94 7.33 9.86 8.49
CA LEU A 94 7.34 9.07 9.72
C LEU A 94 8.75 8.69 10.19
N TYR A 95 9.81 9.20 9.57
CA TYR A 95 11.19 8.84 9.91
C TYR A 95 11.53 9.09 11.38
N SER A 96 11.13 10.24 11.94
CA SER A 96 11.34 10.56 13.36
C SER A 96 10.62 9.61 14.32
N LYS A 97 9.62 8.89 13.84
CA LYS A 97 8.80 7.92 14.59
C LYS A 97 9.11 6.46 14.24
N ARG A 98 10.17 6.20 13.47
CA ARG A 98 10.47 4.87 12.93
C ARG A 98 10.61 3.77 13.98
N PHE A 99 11.03 4.11 15.20
CA PHE A 99 11.14 3.17 16.32
C PHE A 99 9.94 3.21 17.28
N LEU A 100 8.97 4.11 17.07
CA LEU A 100 7.74 4.14 17.86
C LEU A 100 6.89 2.90 17.55
N ILE A 101 6.24 2.36 18.58
CA ILE A 101 5.25 1.29 18.43
C ILE A 101 4.11 1.82 17.56
N SER A 102 3.81 1.10 16.48
CA SER A 102 2.89 1.62 15.46
C SER A 102 1.45 1.77 15.95
N GLY A 103 1.06 1.04 17.00
CA GLY A 103 -0.21 1.24 17.69
C GLY A 103 -0.37 2.60 18.36
N ASP A 104 0.75 3.26 18.71
CA ASP A 104 0.75 4.59 19.36
C ASP A 104 0.70 5.75 18.33
N LEU A 105 0.75 5.43 17.05
CA LEU A 105 0.54 6.40 15.98
C LEU A 105 -0.92 6.86 15.94
N SER A 106 -1.15 8.13 15.57
CA SER A 106 -2.50 8.57 15.23
C SER A 106 -3.04 7.78 14.03
N PHE A 107 -4.37 7.69 13.90
CA PHE A 107 -5.01 6.97 12.80
C PHE A 107 -4.49 7.39 11.41
N GLY A 108 -4.34 8.70 11.17
CA GLY A 108 -3.77 9.21 9.93
C GLY A 108 -2.30 8.79 9.71
N GLN A 109 -1.50 8.73 10.78
CA GLN A 109 -0.11 8.24 10.71
C GLN A 109 -0.06 6.73 10.44
N GLN A 110 -1.00 5.96 11.02
CA GLN A 110 -1.12 4.53 10.71
C GLN A 110 -1.46 4.31 9.22
N LYS A 111 -2.32 5.13 8.63
CA LYS A 111 -2.61 5.11 7.19
C LYS A 111 -1.38 5.43 6.34
N LEU A 112 -0.57 6.40 6.75
CA LEU A 112 0.70 6.70 6.08
C LEU A 112 1.70 5.54 6.21
N LEU A 113 1.76 4.88 7.36
CA LEU A 113 2.59 3.68 7.53
C LEU A 113 2.11 2.54 6.62
N GLU A 114 0.81 2.28 6.57
CA GLU A 114 0.23 1.27 5.67
C GLU A 114 0.57 1.56 4.20
N PHE A 115 0.49 2.81 3.80
CA PHE A 115 0.88 3.25 2.46
C PHE A 115 2.38 2.98 2.20
N ALA A 116 3.25 3.36 3.13
CA ALA A 116 4.68 3.07 3.03
C ALA A 116 4.98 1.56 2.95
N MET A 117 4.28 0.74 3.73
CA MET A 117 4.39 -0.73 3.68
C MET A 117 3.99 -1.28 2.30
N ALA A 118 2.97 -0.71 1.64
CA ALA A 118 2.61 -1.10 0.29
C ALA A 118 3.72 -0.76 -0.71
N LEU A 119 4.39 0.40 -0.56
CA LEU A 119 5.50 0.84 -1.41
C LEU A 119 6.76 -0.04 -1.27
N MET A 120 6.94 -0.73 -0.13
CA MET A 120 8.05 -1.69 0.04
C MET A 120 8.07 -2.78 -1.05
N ASN A 121 6.91 -3.11 -1.59
CA ASN A 121 6.74 -4.18 -2.58
C ASN A 121 6.80 -3.68 -4.04
N GLU A 122 7.22 -2.45 -4.28
CA GLU A 122 7.37 -1.84 -5.62
C GLU A 122 6.16 -2.07 -6.55
N PRO A 123 4.96 -1.68 -6.11
CA PRO A 123 3.78 -1.91 -6.92
C PRO A 123 3.85 -1.12 -8.23
N LYS A 124 3.38 -1.72 -9.33
CA LYS A 124 3.08 -1.00 -10.57
C LYS A 124 1.72 -0.33 -10.52
N VAL A 125 0.76 -1.00 -9.87
CA VAL A 125 -0.59 -0.50 -9.62
C VAL A 125 -0.94 -0.67 -8.17
N LEU A 126 -1.41 0.39 -7.53
CA LEU A 126 -1.89 0.39 -6.17
C LEU A 126 -3.37 0.79 -6.12
N LEU A 127 -4.23 -0.15 -5.70
CA LEU A 127 -5.64 0.07 -5.51
C LEU A 127 -5.88 0.57 -4.08
N LEU A 128 -6.44 1.77 -3.96
CA LEU A 128 -6.71 2.46 -2.70
C LEU A 128 -8.22 2.57 -2.47
N ASP A 129 -8.70 1.92 -1.42
CA ASP A 129 -10.13 1.91 -1.07
C ASP A 129 -10.37 2.90 0.07
N GLU A 130 -10.94 4.07 -0.26
CA GLU A 130 -11.23 5.17 0.65
C GLU A 130 -10.01 5.58 1.53
N PRO A 131 -8.87 5.92 0.92
CA PRO A 131 -7.64 6.19 1.67
C PRO A 131 -7.75 7.35 2.65
N THR A 132 -8.72 8.27 2.46
CA THR A 132 -8.94 9.42 3.35
C THR A 132 -10.00 9.19 4.42
N ALA A 133 -10.68 8.02 4.42
CA ALA A 133 -11.73 7.74 5.40
C ALA A 133 -11.18 7.76 6.83
N GLY A 134 -11.86 8.53 7.70
CA GLY A 134 -11.48 8.67 9.12
C GLY A 134 -10.22 9.50 9.38
N ILE A 135 -9.61 10.11 8.37
CA ILE A 135 -8.46 11.00 8.52
C ILE A 135 -8.94 12.43 8.86
N ASN A 136 -8.25 13.07 9.79
CA ASN A 136 -8.50 14.50 10.09
C ASN A 136 -8.32 15.34 8.79
N PRO A 137 -9.27 16.24 8.47
CA PRO A 137 -9.22 17.09 7.28
C PRO A 137 -7.89 17.83 7.07
N THR A 138 -7.21 18.22 8.15
CA THR A 138 -5.89 18.90 8.07
C THR A 138 -4.78 17.99 7.53
N LEU A 139 -4.90 16.67 7.69
CA LEU A 139 -3.93 15.68 7.23
C LEU A 139 -4.22 15.15 5.82
N ILE A 140 -5.43 15.36 5.30
CA ILE A 140 -5.84 14.86 3.98
C ILE A 140 -4.96 15.43 2.88
N ASN A 141 -4.66 16.72 2.89
CA ASN A 141 -3.81 17.35 1.89
C ASN A 141 -2.40 16.73 1.88
N GLY A 142 -1.85 16.42 3.06
CA GLY A 142 -0.56 15.76 3.18
C GLY A 142 -0.57 14.32 2.62
N LEU A 143 -1.67 13.59 2.76
CA LEU A 143 -1.82 12.27 2.14
C LEU A 143 -1.93 12.40 0.60
N ILE A 144 -2.76 13.32 0.11
CA ILE A 144 -2.92 13.60 -1.34
C ILE A 144 -1.57 13.92 -1.98
N ASP A 145 -0.79 14.80 -1.36
CA ASP A 145 0.55 15.15 -1.83
C ASP A 145 1.46 13.91 -1.96
N ARG A 146 1.47 13.05 -0.95
CA ARG A 146 2.27 11.81 -0.97
C ARG A 146 1.80 10.82 -2.02
N LEU A 147 0.49 10.73 -2.26
CA LEU A 147 -0.06 9.89 -3.33
C LEU A 147 0.40 10.39 -4.70
N LYS A 148 0.27 11.71 -4.97
CA LYS A 148 0.76 12.31 -6.23
C LYS A 148 2.25 12.11 -6.42
N ARG A 149 3.02 12.35 -5.37
CA ARG A 149 4.47 12.14 -5.41
C ARG A 149 4.82 10.69 -5.67
N ALA A 150 4.12 9.73 -5.08
CA ALA A 150 4.35 8.31 -5.34
C ALA A 150 4.06 7.94 -6.80
N ASN A 151 3.00 8.48 -7.40
CA ASN A 151 2.73 8.32 -8.82
C ASN A 151 3.88 8.89 -9.66
N HIS A 152 4.33 10.11 -9.38
CA HIS A 152 5.35 10.81 -10.17
C HIS A 152 6.78 10.27 -9.94
N GLU A 153 7.18 10.05 -8.67
CA GLU A 153 8.56 9.69 -8.32
C GLU A 153 8.82 8.19 -8.50
N PHE A 154 7.83 7.33 -8.24
CA PHE A 154 7.97 5.86 -8.35
C PHE A 154 7.28 5.28 -9.58
N GLY A 155 6.58 6.10 -10.39
CA GLY A 155 5.86 5.64 -11.58
C GLY A 155 4.69 4.69 -11.29
N ILE A 156 4.10 4.77 -10.09
CA ILE A 156 3.03 3.88 -9.65
C ILE A 156 1.69 4.40 -10.18
N THR A 157 0.92 3.56 -10.86
CA THR A 157 -0.47 3.88 -11.18
C THR A 157 -1.34 3.75 -9.94
N LEU A 158 -2.07 4.80 -9.59
CA LEU A 158 -3.01 4.79 -8.47
C LEU A 158 -4.44 4.60 -8.99
N PHE A 159 -5.11 3.59 -8.47
CA PHE A 159 -6.54 3.38 -8.74
C PHE A 159 -7.30 3.59 -7.43
N VAL A 160 -8.01 4.72 -7.33
CA VAL A 160 -8.58 5.21 -6.07
C VAL A 160 -10.10 5.14 -6.09
N ILE A 161 -10.68 4.55 -5.06
CA ILE A 161 -12.11 4.69 -4.74
C ILE A 161 -12.22 5.73 -3.64
N GLU A 162 -12.95 6.81 -3.90
CA GLU A 162 -13.20 7.88 -2.93
C GLU A 162 -14.62 8.42 -3.07
N HIS A 163 -15.14 8.90 -1.96
CA HIS A 163 -16.44 9.57 -1.88
C HIS A 163 -16.30 11.08 -1.66
N ASN A 164 -15.15 11.51 -1.18
CA ASN A 164 -14.85 12.93 -0.98
C ASN A 164 -14.46 13.56 -2.33
N MET A 165 -15.39 14.33 -2.91
CA MET A 165 -15.18 14.99 -4.21
C MET A 165 -13.97 15.90 -4.23
N ARG A 166 -13.64 16.57 -3.12
CA ARG A 166 -12.42 17.39 -3.02
C ARG A 166 -11.16 16.55 -3.22
N VAL A 167 -11.13 15.34 -2.66
CA VAL A 167 -10.00 14.40 -2.83
C VAL A 167 -9.92 13.92 -4.26
N VAL A 168 -11.07 13.52 -4.85
CA VAL A 168 -11.15 13.06 -6.25
C VAL A 168 -10.63 14.14 -7.19
N MET A 169 -11.13 15.38 -7.07
CA MET A 169 -10.71 16.51 -7.93
C MET A 169 -9.23 16.89 -7.76
N ASN A 170 -8.63 16.56 -6.63
CA ASN A 170 -7.20 16.81 -6.42
C ASN A 170 -6.31 15.64 -6.84
N LEU A 171 -6.81 14.41 -6.91
CA LEU A 171 -6.02 13.22 -7.28
C LEU A 171 -6.17 12.81 -8.74
N ALA A 172 -7.32 13.09 -9.36
CA ALA A 172 -7.58 12.73 -10.75
C ALA A 172 -6.75 13.61 -11.70
N ASP A 173 -6.21 12.98 -12.74
CA ASP A 173 -5.56 13.64 -13.87
C ASP A 173 -6.57 14.31 -14.79
#